data_9f49c6ed4baf693e800532bf4d49f761
#
_entry.id   9f49c6ed4baf693e800532bf4d49f761
#
_cell.length_a   1.000
_cell.length_b   1.000
_cell.length_c   1.000
_cell.angle_alpha   90.00
_cell.angle_beta   90.00
_cell.angle_gamma   90.00
#
_symmetry.space_group_name_H-M   'P 1'
#
loop_
_entity.id
_entity.type
_entity.pdbx_description
1 polymer ?
#
loop_
_entity_poly.entity_id
_entity_poly.type
_entity_poly.pdbx_seq_one_letter_code
_entity_poly.pdbx_strand_id
1 'polypeptide(L)'
;MYDIAVIGGGPAGLSAAVNARARNKSVLVVTNDYRESPLYKAEWVDNYLGMPGRTGPELLEAYHSHAEAMGTVFRAGRALNIMPMEGTNYIGIGSDMEEARAVILATGVSRGRKYPGEAEFLGRGVSYCATCDGMLYRNRPVAVVGLAPDAPEEANFLHGLGCRVTYVSPRPPAGLDPAIPYVKAARMEITGSSAVSALQADGREIPCDGVFLLRHAVAPTDLLPGLTLEGGYVAVDRDMRT
;
A
#
# COMPACT_ATOMS: atom_id res chain seq x y z
N MET A 1 17.22 -11.04 8.62
CA MET A 1 16.16 -10.89 9.66
C MET A 1 16.47 -9.67 10.52
N TYR A 2 15.49 -8.78 10.72
CA TYR A 2 15.58 -7.58 11.54
C TYR A 2 14.94 -7.81 12.93
N ASP A 3 15.33 -7.02 13.94
CA ASP A 3 14.61 -7.03 15.21
C ASP A 3 13.21 -6.42 15.04
N ILE A 4 13.11 -5.34 14.25
CA ILE A 4 11.85 -4.62 14.04
C ILE A 4 11.71 -4.22 12.56
N ALA A 5 10.56 -4.50 11.97
CA ALA A 5 10.12 -3.89 10.72
C ALA A 5 9.04 -2.84 11.02
N VAL A 6 9.20 -1.66 10.45
CA VAL A 6 8.24 -0.55 10.54
C VAL A 6 7.56 -0.40 9.19
N ILE A 7 6.25 -0.52 9.15
CA ILE A 7 5.46 -0.37 7.93
C ILE A 7 4.92 1.04 7.86
N GLY A 8 5.58 1.87 7.05
CA GLY A 8 5.26 3.28 6.83
C GLY A 8 6.37 4.23 7.25
N GLY A 9 6.86 5.04 6.30
CA GLY A 9 7.92 6.05 6.46
C GLY A 9 7.41 7.45 6.77
N GLY A 10 6.23 7.58 7.39
CA GLY A 10 5.72 8.84 7.90
C GLY A 10 6.31 9.21 9.27
N PRO A 11 5.90 10.35 9.86
CA PRO A 11 6.44 10.82 11.15
C PRO A 11 6.39 9.78 12.27
N ALA A 12 5.30 9.02 12.38
CA ALA A 12 5.14 7.99 13.40
C ALA A 12 6.13 6.84 13.21
N GLY A 13 6.25 6.34 11.98
CA GLY A 13 7.16 5.24 11.66
C GLY A 13 8.63 5.64 11.81
N LEU A 14 9.02 6.82 11.34
CA LEU A 14 10.38 7.32 11.49
C LEU A 14 10.73 7.58 12.97
N SER A 15 9.79 8.10 13.76
CA SER A 15 9.96 8.24 15.21
C SER A 15 10.16 6.86 15.89
N ALA A 16 9.36 5.85 15.51
CA ALA A 16 9.54 4.49 16.02
C ALA A 16 10.91 3.92 15.64
N ALA A 17 11.33 4.12 14.39
CA ALA A 17 12.64 3.66 13.91
C ALA A 17 13.82 4.29 14.70
N VAL A 18 13.82 5.61 14.86
CA VAL A 18 14.84 6.34 15.65
C VAL A 18 14.90 5.81 17.09
N ASN A 19 13.74 5.65 17.73
CA ASN A 19 13.65 5.13 19.09
C ASN A 19 14.12 3.68 19.22
N ALA A 20 13.85 2.84 18.26
CA ALA A 20 14.33 1.46 18.22
C ALA A 20 15.86 1.40 17.99
N ARG A 21 16.38 2.21 17.06
CA ARG A 21 17.84 2.32 16.83
C ARG A 21 18.58 2.81 18.05
N ALA A 22 18.04 3.81 18.77
CA ALA A 22 18.60 4.29 20.04
C ALA A 22 18.70 3.18 21.12
N ARG A 23 17.95 2.08 20.97
CA ARG A 23 17.97 0.89 21.82
C ARG A 23 18.76 -0.27 21.21
N ASN A 24 19.64 0.02 20.25
CA ASN A 24 20.49 -0.96 19.54
C ASN A 24 19.71 -2.07 18.82
N LYS A 25 18.48 -1.78 18.36
CA LYS A 25 17.71 -2.73 17.55
C LYS A 25 18.04 -2.55 16.06
N SER A 26 18.14 -3.64 15.33
CA SER A 26 18.18 -3.60 13.87
C SER A 26 16.77 -3.27 13.33
N VAL A 27 16.68 -2.24 12.49
CA VAL A 27 15.38 -1.71 12.02
C VAL A 27 15.34 -1.61 10.51
N LEU A 28 14.27 -2.16 9.94
CA LEU A 28 13.86 -1.98 8.57
C LEU A 28 12.63 -1.07 8.53
N VAL A 29 12.63 -0.03 7.71
CA VAL A 29 11.43 0.77 7.38
C VAL A 29 11.00 0.44 5.95
N VAL A 30 9.81 -0.10 5.80
CA VAL A 30 9.17 -0.35 4.50
C VAL A 30 8.28 0.83 4.18
N THR A 31 8.57 1.54 3.11
CA THR A 31 7.85 2.75 2.73
C THR A 31 7.81 2.96 1.23
N ASN A 32 6.71 3.53 0.73
CA ASN A 32 6.64 4.12 -0.59
C ASN A 32 7.46 5.42 -0.65
N ASP A 33 7.41 6.11 -1.79
CA ASP A 33 7.99 7.45 -1.89
C ASP A 33 7.37 8.38 -0.83
N TYR A 34 8.20 8.99 0.02
CA TYR A 34 7.76 9.90 1.08
C TYR A 34 7.00 11.13 0.55
N ARG A 35 7.15 11.48 -0.74
CA ARG A 35 6.39 12.53 -1.41
C ARG A 35 4.90 12.22 -1.49
N GLU A 36 4.52 10.97 -1.34
CA GLU A 36 3.13 10.53 -1.27
C GLU A 36 2.50 10.76 0.11
N SER A 37 3.32 10.99 1.13
CA SER A 37 2.84 11.26 2.49
C SER A 37 1.90 12.47 2.54
N PRO A 38 0.79 12.40 3.31
CA PRO A 38 -0.05 13.58 3.55
C PRO A 38 0.73 14.78 4.10
N LEU A 39 1.77 14.53 4.92
CA LEU A 39 2.63 15.61 5.43
C LEU A 39 3.39 16.32 4.32
N TYR A 40 3.83 15.63 3.26
CA TYR A 40 4.53 16.27 2.13
C TYR A 40 3.73 17.43 1.51
N LYS A 41 2.41 17.35 1.58
CA LYS A 41 1.48 18.37 1.02
C LYS A 41 1.24 19.54 1.94
N ALA A 42 1.80 19.53 3.15
CA ALA A 42 1.65 20.65 4.09
C ALA A 42 2.56 21.82 3.66
N GLU A 43 1.94 22.94 3.33
CA GLU A 43 2.65 24.14 2.90
C GLU A 43 3.40 24.78 4.07
N TRP A 44 2.87 24.64 5.30
CA TRP A 44 3.41 25.25 6.50
C TRP A 44 3.02 24.48 7.77
N VAL A 45 3.97 24.29 8.69
CA VAL A 45 3.77 23.60 9.97
C VAL A 45 4.47 24.40 11.09
N ASP A 46 3.69 24.99 11.98
CA ASP A 46 4.19 25.79 13.11
C ASP A 46 4.18 25.05 14.45
N ASN A 47 3.38 23.99 14.55
CA ASN A 47 3.09 23.31 15.81
C ASN A 47 3.93 22.06 16.06
N TYR A 48 5.01 21.85 15.30
CA TYR A 48 5.93 20.73 15.56
C TYR A 48 7.08 21.21 16.45
N LEU A 49 7.12 20.68 17.68
CA LEU A 49 8.07 21.10 18.71
C LEU A 49 9.53 20.97 18.21
N GLY A 50 10.30 22.05 18.35
CA GLY A 50 11.70 22.12 17.94
C GLY A 50 11.94 22.46 16.47
N MET A 51 10.89 22.44 15.63
CA MET A 51 11.01 22.74 14.19
C MET A 51 9.84 23.61 13.70
N PRO A 52 9.62 24.80 14.27
CA PRO A 52 8.56 25.70 13.83
C PRO A 52 8.86 26.29 12.44
N GLY A 53 7.82 26.61 11.69
CA GLY A 53 7.96 27.34 10.42
C GLY A 53 8.61 26.51 9.33
N ARG A 54 8.29 25.24 9.25
CA ARG A 54 8.78 24.33 8.20
C ARG A 54 7.66 23.90 7.25
N THR A 55 8.03 23.63 6.02
CA THR A 55 7.15 22.93 5.08
C THR A 55 7.12 21.43 5.40
N GLY A 56 6.08 20.74 4.94
CA GLY A 56 6.01 19.29 5.08
C GLY A 56 7.18 18.54 4.44
N PRO A 57 7.62 18.90 3.21
CA PRO A 57 8.84 18.36 2.61
C PRO A 57 10.09 18.51 3.49
N GLU A 58 10.35 19.71 4.04
CA GLU A 58 11.51 19.94 4.91
C GLU A 58 11.47 19.11 6.20
N LEU A 59 10.28 18.93 6.78
CA LEU A 59 10.12 18.08 7.97
C LEU A 59 10.38 16.60 7.63
N LEU A 60 9.82 16.09 6.55
CA LEU A 60 10.02 14.70 6.14
C LEU A 60 11.47 14.40 5.81
N GLU A 61 12.15 15.31 5.11
CA GLU A 61 13.57 15.19 4.80
C GLU A 61 14.41 15.12 6.09
N ALA A 62 14.13 16.02 7.06
CA ALA A 62 14.84 16.02 8.33
C ALA A 62 14.61 14.73 9.13
N TYR A 63 13.37 14.20 9.15
CA TYR A 63 13.06 12.94 9.83
C TYR A 63 13.72 11.74 9.18
N HIS A 64 13.69 11.69 7.84
CA HIS A 64 14.31 10.61 7.08
C HIS A 64 15.83 10.60 7.30
N SER A 65 16.49 11.75 7.11
CA SER A 65 17.94 11.89 7.31
C SER A 65 18.35 11.53 8.74
N HIS A 66 17.55 11.90 9.75
CA HIS A 66 17.82 11.51 11.13
C HIS A 66 17.73 9.97 11.31
N ALA A 67 16.68 9.34 10.81
CA ALA A 67 16.53 7.89 10.92
C ALA A 67 17.66 7.14 10.18
N GLU A 68 18.06 7.62 9.02
CA GLU A 68 19.18 7.09 8.24
C GLU A 68 20.52 7.23 8.98
N ALA A 69 20.81 8.42 9.53
CA ALA A 69 22.01 8.66 10.33
C ALA A 69 22.09 7.76 11.57
N MET A 70 20.94 7.34 12.13
CA MET A 70 20.86 6.35 13.21
C MET A 70 21.07 4.91 12.73
N GLY A 71 21.26 4.68 11.42
CA GLY A 71 21.49 3.36 10.84
C GLY A 71 20.21 2.56 10.58
N THR A 72 19.09 3.23 10.36
CA THR A 72 17.85 2.59 9.87
C THR A 72 18.04 2.16 8.41
N VAL A 73 17.63 0.94 8.09
CA VAL A 73 17.58 0.44 6.71
C VAL A 73 16.22 0.77 6.11
N PHE A 74 16.22 1.30 4.88
CA PHE A 74 15.01 1.62 4.15
C PHE A 74 14.81 0.64 2.99
N ARG A 75 13.60 0.16 2.85
CA ARG A 75 13.15 -0.63 1.70
C ARG A 75 12.02 0.10 1.00
N ALA A 76 12.30 0.57 -0.20
CA ALA A 76 11.27 1.17 -1.06
C ALA A 76 10.28 0.10 -1.52
N GLY A 77 8.99 0.41 -1.44
CA GLY A 77 7.91 -0.43 -1.88
C GLY A 77 6.76 -0.49 -0.86
N ARG A 78 5.70 -1.15 -1.30
CA ARG A 78 4.49 -1.34 -0.50
C ARG A 78 4.52 -2.70 0.19
N ALA A 79 4.33 -2.72 1.51
CA ALA A 79 4.02 -3.96 2.21
C ALA A 79 2.60 -4.42 1.82
N LEU A 80 2.47 -5.67 1.40
CA LEU A 80 1.23 -6.24 0.83
C LEU A 80 0.57 -7.20 1.81
N ASN A 81 1.37 -7.93 2.56
CA ASN A 81 0.91 -8.84 3.61
C ASN A 81 1.97 -8.99 4.70
N ILE A 82 1.53 -9.44 5.86
CA ILE A 82 2.36 -9.81 7.00
C ILE A 82 1.88 -11.19 7.46
N MET A 83 2.80 -12.14 7.50
CA MET A 83 2.54 -13.52 7.89
C MET A 83 3.34 -13.87 9.15
N PRO A 84 2.71 -13.87 10.34
CA PRO A 84 3.35 -14.36 11.57
C PRO A 84 3.53 -15.87 11.50
N MET A 85 4.76 -16.36 11.67
CA MET A 85 5.09 -17.78 11.70
C MET A 85 6.22 -18.04 12.69
N GLU A 86 5.99 -18.89 13.69
CA GLU A 86 7.03 -19.40 14.64
C GLU A 86 7.92 -18.33 15.26
N GLY A 87 7.33 -17.17 15.65
CA GLY A 87 8.05 -16.06 16.30
C GLY A 87 8.79 -15.13 15.33
N THR A 88 8.60 -15.31 14.03
CA THR A 88 9.08 -14.43 12.96
C THR A 88 7.90 -13.89 12.18
N ASN A 89 7.97 -12.63 11.75
CA ASN A 89 7.01 -12.04 10.83
C ASN A 89 7.64 -11.94 9.46
N TYR A 90 6.97 -12.49 8.46
CA TYR A 90 7.34 -12.39 7.05
C TYR A 90 6.54 -11.26 6.40
N ILE A 91 7.22 -10.28 5.81
CA ILE A 91 6.63 -9.10 5.20
C ILE A 91 6.81 -9.20 3.69
N GLY A 92 5.74 -9.38 2.95
CA GLY A 92 5.73 -9.38 1.50
C GLY A 92 5.81 -7.95 0.94
N ILE A 93 6.77 -7.69 0.03
CA ILE A 93 6.99 -6.39 -0.62
C ILE A 93 7.18 -6.65 -2.12
N GLY A 94 6.12 -6.44 -2.90
CA GLY A 94 6.12 -6.87 -4.31
C GLY A 94 6.35 -8.38 -4.41
N SER A 95 7.37 -8.79 -5.16
CA SER A 95 7.81 -10.20 -5.28
C SER A 95 8.80 -10.64 -4.19
N ASP A 96 9.26 -9.72 -3.36
CA ASP A 96 10.28 -9.97 -2.35
C ASP A 96 9.66 -10.19 -0.97
N MET A 97 10.45 -10.74 -0.04
CA MET A 97 10.05 -10.99 1.32
C MET A 97 11.15 -10.57 2.28
N GLU A 98 10.76 -9.85 3.33
CA GLU A 98 11.62 -9.45 4.44
C GLU A 98 11.18 -10.13 5.73
N GLU A 99 12.12 -10.30 6.67
CA GLU A 99 11.88 -10.98 7.93
C GLU A 99 12.17 -10.08 9.13
N ALA A 100 11.27 -10.08 10.11
CA ALA A 100 11.46 -9.35 11.37
C ALA A 100 10.84 -10.09 12.56
N ARG A 101 11.44 -9.89 13.75
CA ARG A 101 10.90 -10.44 15.00
C ARG A 101 9.62 -9.75 15.46
N ALA A 102 9.55 -8.43 15.22
CA ALA A 102 8.37 -7.63 15.55
C ALA A 102 8.04 -6.69 14.40
N VAL A 103 6.76 -6.32 14.27
CA VAL A 103 6.30 -5.37 13.26
C VAL A 103 5.59 -4.20 13.96
N ILE A 104 5.89 -2.98 13.51
CA ILE A 104 5.19 -1.76 13.91
C ILE A 104 4.39 -1.27 12.72
N LEU A 105 3.07 -1.26 12.85
CA LEU A 105 2.16 -0.71 11.84
C LEU A 105 2.07 0.81 12.02
N ALA A 106 2.68 1.56 11.10
CA ALA A 106 2.69 3.02 11.05
C ALA A 106 2.17 3.53 9.70
N THR A 107 1.20 2.81 9.14
CA THR A 107 0.66 3.01 7.79
C THR A 107 -0.13 4.31 7.62
N GLY A 108 -0.33 5.05 8.68
CA GLY A 108 -1.11 6.30 8.67
C GLY A 108 -2.61 6.04 8.48
N VAL A 109 -3.33 7.07 8.04
CA VAL A 109 -4.77 6.97 7.79
C VAL A 109 -4.98 6.53 6.34
N SER A 110 -5.40 5.28 6.16
CA SER A 110 -5.88 4.78 4.86
C SER A 110 -7.23 5.41 4.54
N ARG A 111 -7.25 6.43 3.68
CA ARG A 111 -8.48 7.12 3.23
C ARG A 111 -9.08 6.46 1.99
N GLY A 112 -9.13 5.16 1.92
CA GLY A 112 -9.75 4.46 0.81
C GLY A 112 -11.02 3.73 1.26
N ARG A 113 -12.22 4.26 0.91
CA ARG A 113 -13.45 3.47 1.05
C ARG A 113 -13.33 2.26 0.12
N LYS A 114 -13.60 1.07 0.64
CA LYS A 114 -13.67 -0.13 -0.19
C LYS A 114 -14.81 0.02 -1.21
N TYR A 115 -14.58 -0.46 -2.41
CA TYR A 115 -15.62 -0.54 -3.42
C TYR A 115 -16.60 -1.68 -3.09
N PRO A 116 -17.86 -1.58 -3.50
CA PRO A 116 -18.78 -2.74 -3.43
C PRO A 116 -18.15 -3.94 -4.12
N GLY A 117 -18.26 -5.13 -3.49
CA GLY A 117 -17.66 -6.39 -3.95
C GLY A 117 -16.18 -6.57 -3.63
N GLU A 118 -15.44 -5.51 -3.28
CA GLU A 118 -13.98 -5.60 -3.05
C GLU A 118 -13.61 -6.60 -1.96
N ALA A 119 -14.22 -6.49 -0.78
CA ALA A 119 -13.93 -7.39 0.34
C ALA A 119 -14.44 -8.81 0.08
N GLU A 120 -15.55 -8.95 -0.64
CA GLU A 120 -16.17 -10.23 -0.98
C GLU A 120 -15.28 -11.05 -1.91
N PHE A 121 -14.71 -10.40 -2.94
CA PHE A 121 -13.92 -11.07 -3.98
C PHE A 121 -12.40 -11.00 -3.75
N LEU A 122 -11.94 -10.50 -2.62
CA LEU A 122 -10.51 -10.50 -2.28
C LEU A 122 -9.96 -11.94 -2.26
N GLY A 123 -8.91 -12.20 -3.06
CA GLY A 123 -8.37 -13.55 -3.28
C GLY A 123 -9.23 -14.44 -4.20
N ARG A 124 -10.39 -13.92 -4.66
CA ARG A 124 -11.26 -14.60 -5.62
C ARG A 124 -11.48 -13.75 -6.88
N GLY A 125 -10.41 -13.13 -7.35
CA GLY A 125 -10.40 -12.24 -8.51
C GLY A 125 -10.03 -10.79 -8.17
N VAL A 126 -10.14 -10.34 -6.93
CA VAL A 126 -9.59 -9.04 -6.49
C VAL A 126 -8.19 -9.23 -5.94
N SER A 127 -7.26 -8.38 -6.39
CA SER A 127 -5.88 -8.32 -5.92
C SER A 127 -5.44 -6.88 -5.68
N TYR A 128 -4.46 -6.69 -4.78
CA TYR A 128 -3.80 -5.41 -4.53
C TYR A 128 -2.35 -5.38 -5.05
N CYS A 129 -1.90 -6.45 -5.72
CA CYS A 129 -0.52 -6.64 -6.14
C CYS A 129 -0.44 -7.22 -7.55
N ALA A 130 0.01 -6.43 -8.52
CA ALA A 130 0.18 -6.89 -9.88
C ALA A 130 1.32 -7.92 -10.01
N THR A 131 2.44 -7.70 -9.32
CA THR A 131 3.60 -8.58 -9.38
C THR A 131 3.37 -9.92 -8.69
N CYS A 132 2.52 -9.96 -7.64
CA CYS A 132 2.21 -11.19 -6.92
C CYS A 132 1.29 -12.12 -7.72
N ASP A 133 0.20 -11.56 -8.24
CA ASP A 133 -0.91 -12.35 -8.77
C ASP A 133 -1.02 -12.30 -10.30
N GLY A 134 -0.27 -11.41 -10.96
CA GLY A 134 -0.39 -11.16 -12.40
C GLY A 134 -0.24 -12.41 -13.26
N MET A 135 0.66 -13.34 -12.88
CA MET A 135 0.87 -14.59 -13.62
C MET A 135 -0.38 -15.49 -13.67
N LEU A 136 -1.27 -15.41 -12.67
CA LEU A 136 -2.53 -16.18 -12.63
C LEU A 136 -3.52 -15.72 -13.72
N TYR A 137 -3.33 -14.51 -14.26
CA TYR A 137 -4.21 -13.87 -15.24
C TYR A 137 -3.60 -13.77 -16.64
N ARG A 138 -2.52 -14.47 -16.92
CA ARG A 138 -1.92 -14.51 -18.25
C ARG A 138 -2.96 -14.95 -19.30
N ASN A 139 -3.05 -14.19 -20.41
CA ASN A 139 -4.04 -14.36 -21.49
C ASN A 139 -5.52 -14.14 -21.07
N ARG A 140 -5.77 -13.64 -19.85
CA ARG A 140 -7.10 -13.38 -19.31
C ARG A 140 -7.40 -11.88 -19.28
N PRO A 141 -8.69 -11.47 -19.33
CA PRO A 141 -9.06 -10.08 -19.18
C PRO A 141 -8.94 -9.66 -17.72
N VAL A 142 -8.32 -8.52 -17.47
CA VAL A 142 -8.21 -7.92 -16.15
C VAL A 142 -8.52 -6.42 -16.19
N ALA A 143 -9.16 -5.91 -15.16
CA ALA A 143 -9.32 -4.49 -14.94
C ALA A 143 -8.31 -3.99 -13.91
N VAL A 144 -7.61 -2.91 -14.20
CA VAL A 144 -6.72 -2.23 -13.25
C VAL A 144 -7.38 -0.94 -12.81
N VAL A 145 -7.73 -0.83 -11.54
CA VAL A 145 -8.24 0.40 -10.94
C VAL A 145 -7.07 1.18 -10.35
N GLY A 146 -6.65 2.20 -11.09
CA GLY A 146 -5.49 3.03 -10.75
C GLY A 146 -5.84 4.14 -9.78
N LEU A 147 -5.39 4.00 -8.53
CA LEU A 147 -5.62 4.93 -7.42
C LEU A 147 -4.31 5.45 -6.82
N ALA A 148 -3.17 4.92 -7.27
CA ALA A 148 -1.83 5.31 -6.89
C ALA A 148 -1.05 5.83 -8.11
N PRO A 149 -0.01 6.68 -7.94
CA PRO A 149 0.80 7.20 -9.04
C PRO A 149 1.55 6.11 -9.82
N ASP A 150 1.95 5.03 -9.16
CA ASP A 150 2.66 3.87 -9.71
C ASP A 150 1.73 2.86 -10.41
N ALA A 151 0.41 3.03 -10.30
CA ALA A 151 -0.57 2.13 -10.91
C ALA A 151 -0.43 1.96 -12.43
N PRO A 152 -0.04 2.97 -13.23
CA PRO A 152 0.21 2.78 -14.66
C PRO A 152 1.38 1.83 -14.95
N GLU A 153 2.45 1.89 -14.15
CA GLU A 153 3.61 1.00 -14.29
C GLU A 153 3.22 -0.46 -13.99
N GLU A 154 2.43 -0.67 -12.94
CA GLU A 154 1.90 -2.00 -12.60
C GLU A 154 0.93 -2.53 -13.69
N ALA A 155 0.13 -1.65 -14.30
CA ALA A 155 -0.73 -2.02 -15.44
C ALA A 155 0.09 -2.41 -16.68
N ASN A 156 1.16 -1.67 -16.98
CA ASN A 156 2.09 -1.97 -18.06
C ASN A 156 2.79 -3.33 -17.82
N PHE A 157 3.16 -3.60 -16.57
CA PHE A 157 3.73 -4.90 -16.17
C PHE A 157 2.73 -6.05 -16.45
N LEU A 158 1.46 -5.93 -16.03
CA LEU A 158 0.44 -6.94 -16.31
C LEU A 158 0.25 -7.14 -17.82
N HIS A 159 0.26 -6.05 -18.60
CA HIS A 159 0.18 -6.11 -20.07
C HIS A 159 1.38 -6.85 -20.64
N GLY A 160 2.59 -6.56 -20.16
CA GLY A 160 3.82 -7.26 -20.54
C GLY A 160 3.83 -8.75 -20.20
N LEU A 161 3.12 -9.18 -19.15
CA LEU A 161 2.89 -10.60 -18.83
C LEU A 161 1.94 -11.29 -19.80
N GLY A 162 1.25 -10.53 -20.68
CA GLY A 162 0.25 -11.05 -21.62
C GLY A 162 -1.18 -11.02 -21.07
N CYS A 163 -1.47 -10.29 -20.00
CA CYS A 163 -2.84 -10.04 -19.56
C CYS A 163 -3.53 -9.07 -20.53
N ARG A 164 -4.82 -9.23 -20.74
CA ARG A 164 -5.65 -8.28 -21.49
C ARG A 164 -6.15 -7.20 -20.55
N VAL A 165 -5.34 -6.17 -20.37
CA VAL A 165 -5.57 -5.12 -19.38
C VAL A 165 -6.55 -4.07 -19.88
N THR A 166 -7.50 -3.64 -19.04
CA THR A 166 -8.26 -2.40 -19.14
C THR A 166 -7.96 -1.54 -17.93
N TYR A 167 -7.45 -0.32 -18.16
CA TYR A 167 -7.13 0.61 -17.07
C TYR A 167 -8.30 1.52 -16.76
N VAL A 168 -8.66 1.66 -15.49
CA VAL A 168 -9.82 2.44 -15.03
C VAL A 168 -9.38 3.42 -13.95
N SER A 169 -9.63 4.71 -14.14
CA SER A 169 -9.35 5.73 -13.13
C SER A 169 -10.17 7.01 -13.36
N PRO A 170 -10.33 7.90 -12.34
CA PRO A 170 -11.04 9.17 -12.49
C PRO A 170 -10.34 10.18 -13.40
N ARG A 171 -9.01 10.05 -13.54
CA ARG A 171 -8.17 10.97 -14.33
C ARG A 171 -7.29 10.17 -15.28
N PRO A 172 -7.01 10.71 -16.48
CA PRO A 172 -6.08 10.05 -17.40
C PRO A 172 -4.73 9.82 -16.73
N PRO A 173 -4.20 8.59 -16.79
CA PRO A 173 -2.89 8.28 -16.22
C PRO A 173 -1.76 8.83 -17.09
N ALA A 174 -0.65 9.23 -16.47
CA ALA A 174 0.60 9.44 -17.17
C ALA A 174 1.39 8.12 -17.20
N GLY A 175 2.09 7.82 -18.30
CA GLY A 175 2.97 6.66 -18.40
C GLY A 175 2.27 5.32 -18.68
N LEU A 176 0.97 5.31 -18.90
CA LEU A 176 0.26 4.11 -19.34
C LEU A 176 0.63 3.77 -20.79
N ASP A 177 0.89 2.50 -21.07
CA ASP A 177 1.12 2.01 -22.44
C ASP A 177 -0.10 2.33 -23.33
N PRO A 178 0.10 2.98 -24.48
CA PRO A 178 -1.00 3.33 -25.41
C PRO A 178 -1.81 2.12 -25.91
N ALA A 179 -1.27 0.91 -25.85
CA ALA A 179 -1.98 -0.31 -26.20
C ALA A 179 -3.03 -0.73 -25.15
N ILE A 180 -2.95 -0.18 -23.94
CA ILE A 180 -3.90 -0.49 -22.85
C ILE A 180 -5.12 0.42 -22.97
N PRO A 181 -6.35 -0.13 -23.16
CA PRO A 181 -7.57 0.65 -23.16
C PRO A 181 -7.76 1.39 -21.82
N TYR A 182 -8.08 2.68 -21.92
CA TYR A 182 -8.39 3.51 -20.76
C TYR A 182 -9.89 3.80 -20.66
N VAL A 183 -10.45 3.63 -19.46
CA VAL A 183 -11.83 3.98 -19.13
C VAL A 183 -11.83 4.99 -17.99
N LYS A 184 -12.38 6.18 -18.24
CA LYS A 184 -12.60 7.17 -17.18
C LYS A 184 -13.81 6.77 -16.37
N ALA A 185 -13.63 6.55 -15.04
CA ALA A 185 -14.72 6.30 -14.12
C ALA A 185 -14.34 6.70 -12.69
N ALA A 186 -15.35 7.09 -11.90
CA ALA A 186 -15.20 7.48 -10.51
C ALA A 186 -15.95 6.53 -9.54
N ARG A 187 -17.07 5.95 -9.96
CA ARG A 187 -17.84 4.99 -9.19
C ARG A 187 -17.60 3.60 -9.77
N MET A 188 -17.21 2.68 -8.91
CA MET A 188 -16.86 1.32 -9.28
C MET A 188 -17.52 0.32 -8.34
N GLU A 189 -17.92 -0.81 -8.90
CA GLU A 189 -18.46 -1.95 -8.18
C GLU A 189 -17.93 -3.22 -8.84
N ILE A 190 -17.48 -4.17 -8.02
CA ILE A 190 -16.93 -5.44 -8.48
C ILE A 190 -18.04 -6.48 -8.37
N THR A 191 -18.31 -7.18 -9.45
CA THR A 191 -19.40 -8.13 -9.54
C THR A 191 -18.93 -9.51 -9.95
N GLY A 192 -19.67 -10.53 -9.52
CA GLY A 192 -19.37 -11.92 -9.78
C GLY A 192 -20.30 -12.86 -9.03
N SER A 193 -19.97 -14.13 -9.01
CA SER A 193 -20.66 -15.17 -8.22
C SER A 193 -19.68 -15.85 -7.26
N SER A 194 -18.98 -16.88 -7.66
CA SER A 194 -17.92 -17.53 -6.88
C SER A 194 -16.57 -16.79 -6.99
N ALA A 195 -16.36 -16.03 -8.07
CA ALA A 195 -15.22 -15.21 -8.35
C ALA A 195 -15.65 -13.97 -9.15
N VAL A 196 -14.74 -13.02 -9.35
CA VAL A 196 -14.96 -11.84 -10.19
C VAL A 196 -15.36 -12.26 -11.61
N SER A 197 -16.35 -11.56 -12.17
CA SER A 197 -16.75 -11.70 -13.57
C SER A 197 -16.79 -10.37 -14.33
N ALA A 198 -16.93 -9.24 -13.61
CA ALA A 198 -16.90 -7.92 -14.21
C ALA A 198 -16.58 -6.81 -13.19
N LEU A 199 -16.12 -5.67 -13.72
CA LEU A 199 -16.07 -4.39 -13.02
C LEU A 199 -17.14 -3.46 -13.63
N GLN A 200 -18.06 -2.98 -12.81
CA GLN A 200 -18.98 -1.91 -13.18
C GLN A 200 -18.30 -0.56 -12.96
N ALA A 201 -18.20 0.26 -13.97
CA ALA A 201 -17.48 1.53 -13.95
C ALA A 201 -18.41 2.65 -14.50
N ASP A 202 -18.97 3.48 -13.60
CA ASP A 202 -19.96 4.52 -13.91
C ASP A 202 -21.13 4.01 -14.80
N GLY A 203 -21.60 2.79 -14.53
CA GLY A 203 -22.70 2.14 -15.25
C GLY A 203 -22.27 1.39 -16.53
N ARG A 204 -20.98 1.38 -16.86
CA ARG A 204 -20.41 0.56 -17.93
C ARG A 204 -19.88 -0.73 -17.35
N GLU A 205 -20.29 -1.86 -17.93
CA GLU A 205 -19.73 -3.16 -17.58
C GLU A 205 -18.40 -3.41 -18.33
N ILE A 206 -17.38 -3.83 -17.59
CA ILE A 206 -16.08 -4.25 -18.10
C ILE A 206 -15.91 -5.73 -17.70
N PRO A 207 -16.17 -6.67 -18.60
CA PRO A 207 -15.98 -8.10 -18.34
C PRO A 207 -14.50 -8.37 -18.01
N CYS A 208 -14.22 -9.02 -16.90
CA CYS A 208 -12.87 -9.36 -16.48
C CYS A 208 -12.88 -10.52 -15.48
N ASP A 209 -11.79 -11.29 -15.49
CA ASP A 209 -11.58 -12.40 -14.56
C ASP A 209 -10.84 -11.96 -13.30
N GLY A 210 -10.27 -10.74 -13.33
CA GLY A 210 -9.57 -10.15 -12.19
C GLY A 210 -9.65 -8.63 -12.16
N VAL A 211 -9.65 -8.07 -10.95
CA VAL A 211 -9.61 -6.63 -10.69
C VAL A 211 -8.43 -6.34 -9.78
N PHE A 212 -7.46 -5.58 -10.30
CA PHE A 212 -6.30 -5.11 -9.53
C PHE A 212 -6.58 -3.70 -9.02
N LEU A 213 -6.72 -3.58 -7.70
CA LEU A 213 -6.98 -2.30 -7.02
C LEU A 213 -5.66 -1.72 -6.50
N LEU A 214 -5.03 -0.88 -7.30
CA LEU A 214 -3.70 -0.34 -7.01
C LEU A 214 -3.81 0.99 -6.26
N ARG A 215 -3.69 0.92 -4.92
CA ARG A 215 -3.80 2.04 -3.96
C ARG A 215 -2.46 2.35 -3.32
N HIS A 216 -2.34 3.56 -2.74
CA HIS A 216 -1.16 3.99 -1.98
C HIS A 216 -0.84 3.15 -0.74
N ALA A 217 -1.87 2.63 -0.08
CA ALA A 217 -1.71 1.85 1.15
C ALA A 217 -2.73 0.72 1.20
N VAL A 218 -2.29 -0.42 1.70
CA VAL A 218 -3.13 -1.56 2.08
C VAL A 218 -3.68 -1.29 3.47
N ALA A 219 -4.96 -1.60 3.70
CA ALA A 219 -5.54 -1.43 5.04
C ALA A 219 -4.84 -2.36 6.04
N PRO A 220 -4.66 -1.95 7.31
CA PRO A 220 -4.01 -2.78 8.31
C PRO A 220 -4.59 -4.19 8.44
N THR A 221 -5.91 -4.33 8.32
CA THR A 221 -6.61 -5.62 8.35
C THR A 221 -6.37 -6.51 7.13
N ASP A 222 -6.00 -5.90 6.01
CA ASP A 222 -5.65 -6.63 4.79
C ASP A 222 -4.15 -6.99 4.80
N LEU A 223 -3.31 -6.15 5.46
CA LEU A 223 -1.90 -6.45 5.71
C LEU A 223 -1.72 -7.61 6.68
N LEU A 224 -2.46 -7.59 7.78
CA LEU A 224 -2.43 -8.61 8.82
C LEU A 224 -3.86 -9.06 9.13
N PRO A 225 -4.34 -10.16 8.54
CA PRO A 225 -5.64 -10.73 8.84
C PRO A 225 -5.78 -11.11 10.31
N GLY A 226 -6.95 -10.84 10.89
CA GLY A 226 -7.23 -11.15 12.30
C GLY A 226 -7.05 -9.97 13.25
N LEU A 227 -6.60 -8.80 12.78
CA LEU A 227 -6.58 -7.58 13.60
C LEU A 227 -8.01 -7.17 13.99
N THR A 228 -8.22 -6.92 15.27
CA THR A 228 -9.48 -6.38 15.79
C THR A 228 -9.56 -4.88 15.53
N LEU A 229 -10.73 -4.40 15.10
CA LEU A 229 -11.00 -2.98 14.92
C LEU A 229 -12.02 -2.49 15.95
N GLU A 230 -11.74 -1.32 16.54
CA GLU A 230 -12.67 -0.57 17.38
C GLU A 230 -12.82 0.85 16.81
N GLY A 231 -14.06 1.25 16.51
CA GLY A 231 -14.33 2.55 15.90
C GLY A 231 -13.64 2.82 14.56
N GLY A 232 -13.23 1.76 13.83
CA GLY A 232 -12.50 1.86 12.55
C GLY A 232 -10.97 1.95 12.69
N TYR A 233 -10.44 1.84 13.90
CA TYR A 233 -9.01 1.80 14.21
C TYR A 233 -8.61 0.43 14.71
N VAL A 234 -7.34 0.07 14.54
CA VAL A 234 -6.78 -1.16 15.11
C VAL A 234 -6.86 -1.07 16.64
N ALA A 235 -7.54 -2.04 17.26
CA ALA A 235 -7.61 -2.14 18.71
C ALA A 235 -6.23 -2.49 19.27
N VAL A 236 -5.79 -1.73 20.28
CA VAL A 236 -4.50 -1.93 20.93
C VAL A 236 -4.63 -1.84 22.44
N ASP A 237 -3.76 -2.53 23.16
CA ASP A 237 -3.63 -2.36 24.59
C ASP A 237 -2.88 -1.05 24.94
N ARG A 238 -2.67 -0.80 26.26
CA ARG A 238 -1.95 0.38 26.72
C ARG A 238 -0.47 0.42 26.29
N ASP A 239 0.09 -0.70 25.89
CA ASP A 239 1.46 -0.84 25.37
C ASP A 239 1.51 -0.82 23.85
N MET A 240 0.37 -0.46 23.17
CA MET A 240 0.20 -0.41 21.71
C MET A 240 0.35 -1.77 21.03
N ARG A 241 0.06 -2.87 21.73
CA ARG A 241 0.08 -4.24 21.15
C ARG A 241 -1.31 -4.59 20.61
N THR A 242 -1.32 -5.32 19.52
CA THR A 242 -2.53 -5.86 18.87
C THR A 242 -2.78 -7.31 19.28
#